data_e15b54ce715380757d2462e64da38e9b
#
_entry.id   e15b54ce715380757d2462e64da38e9b
#
_cell.length_a   1.000
_cell.length_b   1.000
_cell.length_c   1.000
_cell.angle_alpha   90.00
_cell.angle_beta   90.00
_cell.angle_gamma   90.00
#
_symmetry.space_group_name_H-M   'P 1'
#
loop_
_entity.id
_entity.type
_entity.pdbx_description
1 polymer ?
#
loop_
_entity_poly.entity_id
_entity_poly.type
_entity_poly.pdbx_seq_one_letter_code
_entity_poly.pdbx_strand_id
1 'polypeptide(L)'
;IKGEMSVLELLSHPNIVRLEEVLQNDKYVGIVLDYASGGELFDYIFNNKHLKDSIASKLFSQLVSGVDYMHSKNIVHRDLKLENLLLDKNNNIIITDFGFVNSFTPGNELMKTSCGSPCYAAPELVLKNEPYEARKVDVWSCGVILYAMLAGYLPFDDDPDNPEGSNISKLYNYISTTELTFPEYVQPLPRNLLRNILVPEPKYRYNLQQIRQHSWLAPYALYLSVTPEEWDRNAKLNRHQQLVSQQQKELYLKQQK
;
A
#
# COMPACT_ATOMS: atom_id res chain seq x y z
N ILE A 1 16.58 2.36 10.21
CA ILE A 1 17.13 3.31 9.20
C ILE A 1 17.91 2.56 8.12
N LYS A 2 18.94 1.76 8.45
CA LYS A 2 19.72 1.03 7.43
C LYS A 2 18.87 0.04 6.61
N GLY A 3 17.96 -0.70 7.25
CA GLY A 3 17.05 -1.62 6.56
C GLY A 3 16.07 -0.90 5.64
N GLU A 4 15.52 0.22 6.08
CA GLU A 4 14.62 1.07 5.29
C GLU A 4 15.32 1.65 4.07
N MET A 5 16.54 2.17 4.23
CA MET A 5 17.35 2.70 3.10
C MET A 5 17.64 1.64 2.06
N SER A 6 18.07 0.44 2.49
CA SER A 6 18.38 -0.67 1.58
C SER A 6 17.16 -1.09 0.76
N VAL A 7 15.98 -1.07 1.36
CA VAL A 7 14.72 -1.38 0.68
C VAL A 7 14.36 -0.28 -0.32
N LEU A 8 14.38 0.99 0.09
CA LEU A 8 14.01 2.12 -0.76
C LEU A 8 14.91 2.26 -2.00
N GLU A 9 16.19 1.90 -1.90
CA GLU A 9 17.12 1.88 -3.02
C GLU A 9 16.73 0.87 -4.12
N LEU A 10 16.00 -0.19 -3.76
CA LEU A 10 15.55 -1.24 -4.68
C LEU A 10 14.25 -0.90 -5.39
N LEU A 11 13.52 0.10 -4.92
CA LEU A 11 12.16 0.38 -5.36
C LEU A 11 12.11 1.63 -6.25
N SER A 12 11.56 1.48 -7.46
CA SER A 12 11.33 2.55 -8.43
C SER A 12 9.94 2.39 -9.06
N HIS A 13 8.94 2.94 -8.38
CA HIS A 13 7.54 2.84 -8.79
C HIS A 13 6.82 4.17 -8.51
N PRO A 14 5.92 4.63 -9.40
CA PRO A 14 5.24 5.93 -9.25
C PRO A 14 4.38 6.04 -7.99
N ASN A 15 3.96 4.93 -7.39
CA ASN A 15 3.12 4.91 -6.17
C ASN A 15 3.89 4.52 -4.91
N ILE A 16 5.20 4.50 -4.95
CA ILE A 16 6.09 4.27 -3.81
C ILE A 16 6.96 5.50 -3.64
N VAL A 17 7.13 5.96 -2.39
CA VAL A 17 7.98 7.10 -2.08
C VAL A 17 9.39 6.88 -2.63
N ARG A 18 9.93 7.88 -3.33
CA ARG A 18 11.24 7.80 -3.95
C ARG A 18 12.32 8.33 -3.02
N LEU A 19 13.40 7.56 -2.90
CA LEU A 19 14.62 8.00 -2.24
C LEU A 19 15.44 8.86 -3.21
N GLU A 20 15.64 10.13 -2.87
CA GLU A 20 16.43 11.07 -3.66
C GLU A 20 17.91 11.01 -3.30
N GLU A 21 18.23 11.08 -2.02
CA GLU A 21 19.59 11.19 -1.52
C GLU A 21 19.71 10.67 -0.10
N VAL A 22 20.89 10.15 0.23
CA VAL A 22 21.29 9.83 1.60
C VAL A 22 22.45 10.73 1.99
N LEU A 23 22.28 11.52 3.04
CA LEU A 23 23.28 12.41 3.60
C LEU A 23 23.80 11.81 4.90
N GLN A 24 25.11 11.73 5.06
CA GLN A 24 25.72 11.15 6.26
C GLN A 24 26.89 11.99 6.76
N ASN A 25 26.95 12.16 8.07
CA ASN A 25 28.12 12.63 8.80
C ASN A 25 28.41 11.72 10.00
N ASP A 26 29.39 12.08 10.81
CA ASP A 26 29.82 11.25 11.95
C ASP A 26 28.74 11.04 13.03
N LYS A 27 27.69 11.88 13.06
CA LYS A 27 26.64 11.88 14.10
C LYS A 27 25.27 11.50 13.56
N TYR A 28 24.97 11.81 12.30
CA TYR A 28 23.62 11.72 11.73
C TYR A 28 23.62 11.08 10.35
N VAL A 29 22.53 10.38 10.07
CA VAL A 29 22.16 9.92 8.72
C VAL A 29 20.84 10.61 8.37
N GLY A 30 20.84 11.35 7.27
CA GLY A 30 19.66 12.00 6.70
C GLY A 30 19.21 11.27 5.45
N ILE A 31 17.90 11.04 5.34
CA ILE A 31 17.26 10.46 4.16
C ILE A 31 16.43 11.54 3.50
N VAL A 32 16.72 11.83 2.23
CA VAL A 32 15.95 12.79 1.43
C VAL A 32 14.98 12.03 0.55
N LEU A 33 13.70 12.27 0.75
CA LEU A 33 12.61 11.62 0.01
C LEU A 33 11.85 12.65 -0.82
N ASP A 34 11.19 12.20 -1.87
CA ASP A 34 10.22 13.03 -2.60
C ASP A 34 9.11 13.49 -1.67
N TYR A 35 8.67 14.73 -1.87
CA TYR A 35 7.61 15.33 -1.08
C TYR A 35 6.24 15.07 -1.72
N ALA A 36 5.35 14.45 -0.97
CA ALA A 36 3.96 14.23 -1.34
C ALA A 36 3.09 15.38 -0.83
N SER A 37 2.77 16.34 -1.69
CA SER A 37 2.12 17.61 -1.31
C SER A 37 0.61 17.53 -1.13
N GLY A 38 -0.03 16.42 -1.46
CA GLY A 38 -1.49 16.24 -1.38
C GLY A 38 -2.02 15.84 0.01
N GLY A 39 -1.13 15.66 1.00
CA GLY A 39 -1.49 15.26 2.36
C GLY A 39 -1.75 13.76 2.52
N GLU A 40 -2.34 13.38 3.63
CA GLU A 40 -2.65 11.98 3.95
C GLU A 40 -3.96 11.52 3.29
N LEU A 41 -4.00 10.27 2.85
CA LEU A 41 -5.23 9.64 2.36
C LEU A 41 -6.31 9.62 3.45
N PHE A 42 -5.92 9.43 4.71
CA PHE A 42 -6.83 9.50 5.85
C PHE A 42 -7.64 10.80 5.87
N ASP A 43 -6.97 11.96 5.78
CA ASP A 43 -7.63 13.26 5.78
C ASP A 43 -8.50 13.47 4.55
N TYR A 44 -8.07 12.97 3.40
CA TYR A 44 -8.84 13.04 2.17
C TYR A 44 -10.17 12.28 2.27
N ILE A 45 -10.16 11.08 2.84
CA ILE A 45 -11.38 10.30 3.11
C ILE A 45 -12.25 11.02 4.13
N PHE A 46 -11.67 11.47 5.24
CA PHE A 46 -12.38 12.15 6.32
C PHE A 46 -13.09 13.41 5.82
N ASN A 47 -12.43 14.25 5.04
CA ASN A 47 -12.99 15.48 4.50
C ASN A 47 -14.11 15.24 3.48
N ASN A 48 -14.10 14.12 2.78
CA ASN A 48 -15.12 13.74 1.79
C ASN A 48 -16.16 12.76 2.33
N LYS A 49 -16.11 12.39 3.61
CA LYS A 49 -16.89 11.35 4.30
C LYS A 49 -16.60 9.94 3.77
N HIS A 50 -16.71 9.71 2.49
CA HIS A 50 -16.28 8.54 1.76
C HIS A 50 -15.95 8.93 0.31
N LEU A 51 -15.23 8.07 -0.41
CA LEU A 51 -14.82 8.34 -1.79
C LEU A 51 -15.81 7.74 -2.79
N LYS A 52 -15.96 8.42 -3.92
CA LYS A 52 -16.71 7.89 -5.07
C LYS A 52 -15.99 6.68 -5.67
N ASP A 53 -16.74 5.78 -6.29
CA ASP A 53 -16.22 4.58 -6.95
C ASP A 53 -15.07 4.89 -7.92
N SER A 54 -15.21 5.91 -8.75
CA SER A 54 -14.18 6.31 -9.72
C SER A 54 -12.85 6.72 -9.06
N ILE A 55 -12.92 7.39 -7.92
CA ILE A 55 -11.74 7.80 -7.16
C ILE A 55 -11.16 6.61 -6.40
N ALA A 56 -11.99 5.84 -5.73
CA ALA A 56 -11.58 4.67 -4.96
C ALA A 56 -10.92 3.61 -5.85
N SER A 57 -11.49 3.31 -7.02
CA SER A 57 -10.91 2.35 -7.97
C SER A 57 -9.56 2.80 -8.53
N LYS A 58 -9.41 4.09 -8.82
CA LYS A 58 -8.12 4.66 -9.22
C LYS A 58 -7.06 4.49 -8.13
N LEU A 59 -7.35 4.95 -6.92
CA LEU A 59 -6.40 4.91 -5.82
C LEU A 59 -6.07 3.47 -5.41
N PHE A 60 -7.07 2.60 -5.40
CA PHE A 60 -6.86 1.19 -5.09
C PHE A 60 -6.02 0.48 -6.15
N SER A 61 -6.24 0.76 -7.43
CA SER A 61 -5.39 0.24 -8.51
C SER A 61 -3.93 0.67 -8.35
N GLN A 62 -3.70 1.92 -7.97
CA GLN A 62 -2.36 2.42 -7.70
C GLN A 62 -1.71 1.72 -6.49
N LEU A 63 -2.46 1.53 -5.41
CA LEU A 63 -2.00 0.79 -4.24
C LEU A 63 -1.62 -0.65 -4.59
N VAL A 64 -2.50 -1.35 -5.30
CA VAL A 64 -2.27 -2.74 -5.76
C VAL A 64 -1.03 -2.84 -6.64
N SER A 65 -0.87 -1.91 -7.59
CA SER A 65 0.31 -1.86 -8.45
C SER A 65 1.60 -1.69 -7.65
N GLY A 66 1.61 -0.77 -6.69
CA GLY A 66 2.79 -0.55 -5.83
C GLY A 66 3.13 -1.75 -4.95
N VAL A 67 2.13 -2.35 -4.33
CA VAL A 67 2.32 -3.54 -3.47
C VAL A 67 2.77 -4.75 -4.30
N ASP A 68 2.20 -4.95 -5.48
CA ASP A 68 2.62 -6.03 -6.40
C ASP A 68 4.07 -5.86 -6.84
N TYR A 69 4.48 -4.64 -7.14
CA TYR A 69 5.87 -4.32 -7.44
C TYR A 69 6.81 -4.65 -6.27
N MET A 70 6.44 -4.26 -5.05
CA MET A 70 7.21 -4.60 -3.84
C MET A 70 7.34 -6.12 -3.68
N HIS A 71 6.23 -6.85 -3.81
CA HIS A 71 6.23 -8.31 -3.68
C HIS A 71 7.08 -8.99 -4.75
N SER A 72 7.15 -8.44 -5.97
CA SER A 72 8.03 -8.92 -7.04
C SER A 72 9.52 -8.79 -6.70
N LYS A 73 9.86 -7.85 -5.82
CA LYS A 73 11.21 -7.66 -5.27
C LYS A 73 11.43 -8.44 -3.96
N ASN A 74 10.52 -9.33 -3.60
CA ASN A 74 10.52 -10.10 -2.36
C ASN A 74 10.47 -9.22 -1.10
N ILE A 75 9.77 -8.09 -1.19
CA ILE A 75 9.60 -7.13 -0.11
C ILE A 75 8.12 -7.10 0.28
N VAL A 76 7.83 -7.23 1.57
CA VAL A 76 6.51 -7.08 2.17
C VAL A 76 6.50 -5.88 3.10
N HIS A 77 5.43 -5.11 3.08
CA HIS A 77 5.33 -3.89 3.88
C HIS A 77 5.04 -4.19 5.35
N ARG A 78 4.03 -4.99 5.62
CA ARG A 78 3.55 -5.46 6.92
C ARG A 78 2.88 -4.41 7.83
N ASP A 79 2.84 -3.15 7.42
CA ASP A 79 2.16 -2.08 8.16
C ASP A 79 1.45 -1.10 7.22
N LEU A 80 0.76 -1.62 6.21
CA LEU A 80 -0.08 -0.81 5.33
C LEU A 80 -1.31 -0.30 6.09
N LYS A 81 -1.49 1.00 6.12
CA LYS A 81 -2.59 1.70 6.76
C LYS A 81 -2.80 3.08 6.13
N LEU A 82 -3.93 3.71 6.41
CA LEU A 82 -4.27 5.02 5.83
C LEU A 82 -3.22 6.10 6.13
N GLU A 83 -2.63 6.05 7.32
CA GLU A 83 -1.63 7.01 7.78
C GLU A 83 -0.28 6.88 7.03
N ASN A 84 -0.02 5.71 6.42
CA ASN A 84 1.18 5.44 5.63
C ASN A 84 0.97 5.67 4.13
N LEU A 85 -0.19 6.16 3.75
CA LEU A 85 -0.55 6.48 2.37
C LEU A 85 -0.71 7.98 2.23
N LEU A 86 0.16 8.58 1.45
CA LEU A 86 0.13 9.99 1.12
C LEU A 86 -0.42 10.19 -0.29
N LEU A 87 -0.79 11.42 -0.60
CA LEU A 87 -1.20 11.84 -1.94
C LEU A 87 -0.20 12.84 -2.50
N ASP A 88 0.12 12.72 -3.78
CA ASP A 88 0.88 13.72 -4.49
C ASP A 88 0.00 14.92 -4.89
N LYS A 89 0.57 15.90 -5.58
CA LYS A 89 -0.15 17.10 -6.03
C LYS A 89 -1.32 16.81 -6.97
N ASN A 90 -1.35 15.65 -7.61
CA ASN A 90 -2.39 15.22 -8.54
C ASN A 90 -3.35 14.17 -7.93
N ASN A 91 -3.31 14.00 -6.61
CA ASN A 91 -4.07 12.99 -5.87
C ASN A 91 -3.77 11.54 -6.32
N ASN A 92 -2.53 11.26 -6.67
CA ASN A 92 -2.04 9.89 -6.82
C ASN A 92 -1.52 9.38 -5.49
N ILE A 93 -1.72 8.08 -5.24
CA ILE A 93 -1.29 7.47 -3.98
C ILE A 93 0.23 7.29 -3.94
N ILE A 94 0.82 7.55 -2.78
CA ILE A 94 2.24 7.32 -2.49
C ILE A 94 2.34 6.48 -1.22
N ILE A 95 2.85 5.27 -1.37
CA ILE A 95 3.13 4.36 -0.25
C ILE A 95 4.40 4.82 0.45
N THR A 96 4.33 4.98 1.77
CA THR A 96 5.45 5.43 2.60
C THR A 96 5.58 4.58 3.87
N ASP A 97 6.53 4.93 4.73
CA ASP A 97 6.79 4.29 6.03
C ASP A 97 7.19 2.82 5.90
N PHE A 98 8.46 2.61 5.55
CA PHE A 98 9.05 1.28 5.38
C PHE A 98 9.74 0.76 6.63
N GLY A 99 9.39 1.26 7.82
CA GLY A 99 10.01 0.87 9.09
C GLY A 99 9.80 -0.59 9.49
N PHE A 100 8.68 -1.21 9.07
CA PHE A 100 8.33 -2.61 9.34
C PHE A 100 8.54 -3.55 8.15
N VAL A 101 9.07 -3.02 7.07
CA VAL A 101 9.34 -3.79 5.86
C VAL A 101 10.30 -4.94 6.13
N ASN A 102 10.09 -6.06 5.48
CA ASN A 102 10.96 -7.21 5.52
C ASN A 102 11.10 -7.86 4.13
N SER A 103 12.25 -8.45 3.90
CA SER A 103 12.50 -9.28 2.72
C SER A 103 12.21 -10.75 3.05
N PHE A 104 11.73 -11.48 2.06
CA PHE A 104 11.51 -12.92 2.19
C PHE A 104 12.28 -13.67 1.10
N THR A 105 12.59 -14.94 1.37
CA THR A 105 13.24 -15.81 0.40
C THR A 105 12.18 -16.44 -0.50
N PRO A 106 12.30 -16.38 -1.83
CA PRO A 106 11.38 -17.08 -2.74
C PRO A 106 11.28 -18.56 -2.39
N GLY A 107 10.06 -19.09 -2.28
CA GLY A 107 9.78 -20.47 -1.86
C GLY A 107 9.67 -20.65 -0.34
N ASN A 108 10.07 -19.66 0.47
CA ASN A 108 9.85 -19.63 1.91
C ASN A 108 9.26 -18.28 2.32
N GLU A 109 8.00 -18.09 1.94
CA GLU A 109 7.27 -16.83 2.15
C GLU A 109 6.62 -16.74 3.54
N LEU A 110 6.82 -17.75 4.37
CA LEU A 110 6.24 -17.79 5.71
C LEU A 110 7.08 -16.98 6.71
N MET A 111 6.40 -16.17 7.48
CA MET A 111 7.00 -15.33 8.53
C MET A 111 6.46 -15.69 9.91
N LYS A 112 7.25 -15.39 10.95
CA LYS A 112 6.92 -15.69 12.36
C LYS A 112 6.77 -14.43 13.21
N THR A 113 7.29 -13.29 12.75
CA THR A 113 7.29 -12.05 13.52
C THR A 113 5.98 -11.31 13.34
N SER A 114 5.21 -11.17 14.38
CA SER A 114 4.02 -10.31 14.40
C SER A 114 4.44 -8.84 14.50
N CYS A 115 3.90 -8.02 13.60
CA CYS A 115 4.11 -6.57 13.58
C CYS A 115 2.94 -5.87 12.88
N GLY A 116 2.93 -4.54 12.93
CA GLY A 116 1.93 -3.72 12.28
C GLY A 116 0.85 -3.21 13.24
N SER A 117 -0.10 -2.47 12.69
CA SER A 117 -1.21 -1.86 13.44
C SER A 117 -2.42 -2.80 13.50
N PRO A 118 -2.98 -3.09 14.70
CA PRO A 118 -4.00 -4.13 14.85
C PRO A 118 -5.23 -3.98 13.95
N CYS A 119 -5.75 -2.75 13.78
CA CYS A 119 -6.96 -2.51 12.97
C CYS A 119 -6.81 -2.91 11.48
N TYR A 120 -5.59 -3.02 10.99
CA TYR A 120 -5.25 -3.33 9.59
C TYR A 120 -4.61 -4.70 9.43
N ALA A 121 -4.28 -5.38 10.53
CA ALA A 121 -3.57 -6.64 10.50
C ALA A 121 -4.50 -7.82 10.18
N ALA A 122 -4.01 -8.76 9.39
CA ALA A 122 -4.74 -9.97 9.05
C ALA A 122 -4.96 -10.87 10.28
N PRO A 123 -6.07 -11.63 10.34
CA PRO A 123 -6.37 -12.48 11.48
C PRO A 123 -5.28 -13.51 11.81
N GLU A 124 -4.66 -14.10 10.80
CA GLU A 124 -3.57 -15.08 10.98
C GLU A 124 -2.35 -14.51 11.68
N LEU A 125 -2.16 -13.19 11.61
CA LEU A 125 -1.05 -12.51 12.26
C LEU A 125 -1.20 -12.45 13.79
N VAL A 126 -2.42 -12.46 14.27
CA VAL A 126 -2.76 -12.25 15.69
C VAL A 126 -3.30 -13.50 16.35
N LEU A 127 -4.20 -14.24 15.69
CA LEU A 127 -4.87 -15.40 16.27
C LEU A 127 -4.04 -16.69 16.23
N LYS A 128 -3.16 -16.79 15.24
CA LYS A 128 -2.35 -17.99 15.04
C LYS A 128 -0.90 -17.71 15.42
N ASN A 129 -0.37 -18.48 16.34
CA ASN A 129 1.05 -18.45 16.69
C ASN A 129 1.87 -19.34 15.74
N GLU A 130 1.51 -19.32 14.46
CA GLU A 130 2.07 -20.12 13.40
C GLU A 130 2.70 -19.23 12.33
N PRO A 131 3.61 -19.77 11.51
CA PRO A 131 4.13 -19.04 10.34
C PRO A 131 3.00 -18.65 9.39
N TYR A 132 3.09 -17.47 8.79
CA TYR A 132 2.07 -16.91 7.90
C TYR A 132 2.65 -16.51 6.54
N GLU A 133 1.80 -16.50 5.53
CA GLU A 133 2.14 -16.03 4.19
C GLU A 133 2.12 -14.50 4.13
N ALA A 134 3.29 -13.89 4.01
CA ALA A 134 3.48 -12.45 4.13
C ALA A 134 2.74 -11.63 3.08
N ARG A 135 2.68 -12.12 1.83
CA ARG A 135 1.93 -11.44 0.75
C ARG A 135 0.45 -11.34 1.06
N LYS A 136 -0.14 -12.38 1.62
CA LYS A 136 -1.57 -12.41 1.98
C LYS A 136 -1.91 -11.46 3.13
N VAL A 137 -0.95 -11.18 4.00
CA VAL A 137 -1.09 -10.18 5.06
C VAL A 137 -1.22 -8.78 4.48
N ASP A 138 -0.35 -8.40 3.55
CA ASP A 138 -0.44 -7.11 2.85
C ASP A 138 -1.73 -6.99 2.03
N VAL A 139 -2.19 -8.07 1.42
CA VAL A 139 -3.48 -8.11 0.70
C VAL A 139 -4.64 -7.80 1.62
N TRP A 140 -4.69 -8.39 2.81
CA TRP A 140 -5.71 -8.07 3.81
C TRP A 140 -5.72 -6.59 4.15
N SER A 141 -4.56 -6.02 4.45
CA SER A 141 -4.42 -4.59 4.76
C SER A 141 -4.91 -3.69 3.62
N CYS A 142 -4.61 -4.06 2.38
CA CYS A 142 -5.16 -3.37 1.20
C CYS A 142 -6.69 -3.40 1.18
N GLY A 143 -7.29 -4.53 1.55
CA GLY A 143 -8.75 -4.67 1.66
C GLY A 143 -9.36 -3.77 2.74
N VAL A 144 -8.71 -3.67 3.89
CA VAL A 144 -9.13 -2.74 4.96
C VAL A 144 -9.10 -1.29 4.47
N ILE A 145 -8.05 -0.92 3.76
CA ILE A 145 -7.90 0.42 3.16
C ILE A 145 -8.99 0.69 2.13
N LEU A 146 -9.27 -0.26 1.24
CA LEU A 146 -10.35 -0.13 0.25
C LEU A 146 -11.72 0.02 0.92
N TYR A 147 -12.00 -0.78 1.93
CA TYR A 147 -13.24 -0.65 2.69
C TYR A 147 -13.38 0.75 3.28
N ALA A 148 -12.33 1.27 3.90
CA ALA A 148 -12.33 2.62 4.47
C ALA A 148 -12.54 3.71 3.41
N MET A 149 -11.96 3.56 2.22
CA MET A 149 -12.19 4.50 1.11
C MET A 149 -13.66 4.56 0.70
N LEU A 150 -14.31 3.40 0.61
CA LEU A 150 -15.70 3.29 0.12
C LEU A 150 -16.75 3.56 1.20
N ALA A 151 -16.50 3.13 2.42
CA ALA A 151 -17.43 3.26 3.53
C ALA A 151 -17.22 4.55 4.36
N GLY A 152 -15.99 5.05 4.46
CA GLY A 152 -15.63 6.18 5.30
C GLY A 152 -15.27 5.81 6.73
N TYR A 153 -15.23 4.52 7.05
CA TYR A 153 -14.84 3.97 8.34
C TYR A 153 -14.23 2.57 8.16
N LEU A 154 -13.53 2.07 9.18
CA LEU A 154 -12.88 0.76 9.13
C LEU A 154 -13.90 -0.40 9.18
N PRO A 155 -13.63 -1.54 8.54
CA PRO A 155 -14.48 -2.71 8.64
C PRO A 155 -14.45 -3.30 10.03
N PHE A 156 -15.54 -3.98 10.43
CA PHE A 156 -15.68 -4.61 11.75
C PHE A 156 -15.62 -3.65 12.94
N ASP A 157 -16.02 -2.39 12.71
CA ASP A 157 -16.04 -1.30 13.70
C ASP A 157 -17.39 -1.23 14.46
N ASP A 158 -18.22 -2.23 14.33
CA ASP A 158 -19.60 -2.27 14.82
C ASP A 158 -19.87 -3.35 15.89
N ASP A 159 -18.80 -3.88 16.51
CA ASP A 159 -18.94 -4.84 17.60
C ASP A 159 -19.48 -4.17 18.87
N PRO A 160 -20.71 -4.46 19.31
CA PRO A 160 -21.30 -3.86 20.51
C PRO A 160 -20.59 -4.27 21.80
N ASP A 161 -19.88 -5.41 21.81
CA ASP A 161 -19.13 -5.91 22.95
C ASP A 161 -17.70 -5.33 23.04
N ASN A 162 -17.26 -4.65 21.98
CA ASN A 162 -15.95 -4.02 21.89
C ASN A 162 -16.00 -2.73 21.07
N PRO A 163 -16.81 -1.74 21.47
CA PRO A 163 -17.15 -0.58 20.63
C PRO A 163 -15.94 0.31 20.30
N GLU A 164 -14.92 0.32 21.13
CA GLU A 164 -13.69 1.10 20.89
C GLU A 164 -12.59 0.29 20.21
N GLY A 165 -12.81 -1.00 19.94
CA GLY A 165 -11.81 -1.89 19.36
C GLY A 165 -10.57 -2.11 20.23
N SER A 166 -10.63 -1.73 21.51
CA SER A 166 -9.48 -1.77 22.43
C SER A 166 -9.07 -3.18 22.84
N ASN A 167 -10.01 -4.13 22.83
CA ASN A 167 -9.72 -5.53 23.10
C ASN A 167 -9.40 -6.25 21.78
N ILE A 168 -8.14 -6.49 21.54
CA ILE A 168 -7.63 -7.08 20.28
C ILE A 168 -8.14 -8.51 20.09
N SER A 169 -8.14 -9.33 21.11
CA SER A 169 -8.65 -10.71 21.03
C SER A 169 -10.13 -10.76 20.63
N LYS A 170 -10.95 -9.87 21.20
CA LYS A 170 -12.35 -9.73 20.83
C LYS A 170 -12.52 -9.25 19.40
N LEU A 171 -11.76 -8.27 18.97
CA LEU A 171 -11.79 -7.74 17.60
C LEU A 171 -11.54 -8.85 16.57
N TYR A 172 -10.50 -9.64 16.75
CA TYR A 172 -10.18 -10.70 15.80
C TYR A 172 -11.12 -11.89 15.86
N ASN A 173 -11.68 -12.20 17.02
CA ASN A 173 -12.75 -13.18 17.12
C ASN A 173 -14.00 -12.71 16.38
N TYR A 174 -14.36 -11.44 16.52
CA TYR A 174 -15.44 -10.82 15.78
C TYR A 174 -15.20 -10.87 14.26
N ILE A 175 -14.02 -10.50 13.80
CA ILE A 175 -13.63 -10.58 12.37
C ILE A 175 -13.78 -12.01 11.84
N SER A 176 -13.39 -13.02 12.62
CA SER A 176 -13.40 -14.43 12.19
C SER A 176 -14.80 -15.05 12.17
N THR A 177 -15.76 -14.49 12.92
CA THR A 177 -17.08 -15.07 13.13
C THR A 177 -18.24 -14.24 12.57
N THR A 178 -17.97 -13.01 12.09
CA THR A 178 -19.00 -12.08 11.65
C THR A 178 -18.92 -11.87 10.14
N GLU A 179 -20.08 -11.86 9.49
CA GLU A 179 -20.18 -11.54 8.08
C GLU A 179 -19.83 -10.05 7.83
N LEU A 180 -19.06 -9.78 6.78
CA LEU A 180 -18.73 -8.43 6.37
C LEU A 180 -19.99 -7.72 5.84
N THR A 181 -20.33 -6.58 6.44
CA THR A 181 -21.46 -5.73 6.05
C THR A 181 -20.97 -4.42 5.42
N PHE A 182 -21.85 -3.80 4.64
CA PHE A 182 -21.54 -2.57 3.92
C PHE A 182 -22.65 -1.54 4.11
N PRO A 183 -22.32 -0.24 4.12
CA PRO A 183 -23.33 0.79 3.99
C PRO A 183 -24.01 0.72 2.62
N GLU A 184 -25.26 1.20 2.53
CA GLU A 184 -26.09 1.07 1.32
C GLU A 184 -25.48 1.73 0.08
N TYR A 185 -24.71 2.79 0.27
CA TYR A 185 -24.08 3.52 -0.84
C TYR A 185 -22.88 2.80 -1.48
N VAL A 186 -22.37 1.72 -0.89
CA VAL A 186 -21.33 0.91 -1.52
C VAL A 186 -21.95 0.00 -2.59
N GLN A 187 -21.47 0.12 -3.81
CA GLN A 187 -22.01 -0.60 -4.96
C GLN A 187 -21.73 -2.11 -4.91
N PRO A 188 -22.51 -2.94 -5.62
CA PRO A 188 -22.34 -4.41 -5.58
C PRO A 188 -20.98 -4.90 -6.04
N LEU A 189 -20.37 -4.28 -7.06
CA LEU A 189 -19.14 -4.75 -7.65
C LEU A 189 -17.94 -4.61 -6.70
N PRO A 190 -17.70 -3.45 -6.06
CA PRO A 190 -16.64 -3.36 -5.05
C PRO A 190 -16.95 -4.19 -3.79
N ARG A 191 -18.24 -4.42 -3.44
CA ARG A 191 -18.57 -5.36 -2.36
C ARG A 191 -18.09 -6.77 -2.68
N ASN A 192 -18.27 -7.22 -3.91
CA ASN A 192 -17.78 -8.53 -4.36
C ASN A 192 -16.27 -8.63 -4.21
N LEU A 193 -15.53 -7.63 -4.65
CA LEU A 193 -14.07 -7.61 -4.49
C LEU A 193 -13.67 -7.68 -3.02
N LEU A 194 -14.26 -6.86 -2.16
CA LEU A 194 -13.95 -6.83 -0.72
C LEU A 194 -14.27 -8.15 -0.02
N ARG A 195 -15.37 -8.83 -0.38
CA ARG A 195 -15.70 -10.15 0.17
C ARG A 195 -14.68 -11.22 -0.18
N ASN A 196 -13.92 -11.04 -1.25
CA ASN A 196 -12.85 -11.95 -1.67
C ASN A 196 -11.48 -11.56 -1.11
N ILE A 197 -11.32 -10.33 -0.65
CA ILE A 197 -10.08 -9.86 -0.02
C ILE A 197 -10.14 -10.05 1.50
N LEU A 198 -11.22 -9.58 2.14
CA LEU A 198 -11.38 -9.64 3.59
C LEU A 198 -11.91 -11.01 4.03
N VAL A 199 -11.18 -12.04 3.66
CA VAL A 199 -11.41 -13.45 4.01
C VAL A 199 -10.45 -13.82 5.13
N PRO A 200 -10.94 -14.24 6.31
CA PRO A 200 -10.09 -14.56 7.47
C PRO A 200 -9.07 -15.65 7.21
N GLU A 201 -9.44 -16.69 6.46
CA GLU A 201 -8.52 -17.76 6.09
C GLU A 201 -7.69 -17.37 4.85
N PRO A 202 -6.34 -17.22 4.98
CA PRO A 202 -5.50 -16.74 3.88
C PRO A 202 -5.56 -17.62 2.63
N LYS A 203 -5.77 -18.91 2.79
CA LYS A 203 -5.90 -19.86 1.69
C LYS A 203 -7.01 -19.50 0.71
N TYR A 204 -8.11 -18.95 1.20
CA TYR A 204 -9.28 -18.57 0.40
C TYR A 204 -9.30 -17.08 0.02
N ARG A 205 -8.43 -16.30 0.59
CA ARG A 205 -8.27 -14.88 0.26
C ARG A 205 -7.65 -14.72 -1.12
N TYR A 206 -8.15 -13.75 -1.89
CA TYR A 206 -7.52 -13.39 -3.17
C TYR A 206 -6.04 -13.05 -3.00
N ASN A 207 -5.26 -13.38 -4.01
CA ASN A 207 -3.92 -12.83 -4.22
C ASN A 207 -3.99 -11.56 -5.10
N LEU A 208 -2.88 -10.87 -5.28
CA LEU A 208 -2.83 -9.64 -6.05
C LEU A 208 -3.16 -9.85 -7.54
N GLN A 209 -2.82 -11.00 -8.10
CA GLN A 209 -3.16 -11.34 -9.49
C GLN A 209 -4.67 -11.44 -9.68
N GLN A 210 -5.38 -12.09 -8.77
CA GLN A 210 -6.83 -12.18 -8.79
C GLN A 210 -7.50 -10.82 -8.61
N ILE A 211 -6.93 -9.98 -7.72
CA ILE A 211 -7.41 -8.60 -7.51
C ILE A 211 -7.25 -7.78 -8.79
N ARG A 212 -6.10 -7.83 -9.44
CA ARG A 212 -5.84 -7.08 -10.67
C ARG A 212 -6.79 -7.44 -11.82
N GLN A 213 -7.30 -8.66 -11.84
CA GLN A 213 -8.21 -9.16 -12.86
C GLN A 213 -9.69 -8.92 -12.54
N HIS A 214 -10.00 -8.36 -11.37
CA HIS A 214 -11.38 -8.11 -10.99
C HIS A 214 -12.02 -7.02 -11.88
N SER A 215 -13.27 -7.23 -12.27
CA SER A 215 -13.98 -6.35 -13.21
C SER A 215 -14.16 -4.92 -12.71
N TRP A 216 -14.20 -4.70 -11.39
CA TRP A 216 -14.25 -3.35 -10.82
C TRP A 216 -13.02 -2.51 -11.16
N LEU A 217 -11.87 -3.14 -11.37
CA LEU A 217 -10.60 -2.50 -11.74
C LEU A 217 -10.36 -2.48 -13.26
N ALA A 218 -11.32 -2.92 -14.08
CA ALA A 218 -11.17 -2.96 -15.54
C ALA A 218 -10.75 -1.63 -16.18
N PRO A 219 -11.20 -0.44 -15.72
CA PRO A 219 -10.72 0.84 -16.25
C PRO A 219 -9.21 1.06 -16.10
N TYR A 220 -8.57 0.36 -15.17
CA TYR A 220 -7.13 0.47 -14.88
C TYR A 220 -6.34 -0.78 -15.28
N ALA A 221 -6.93 -1.63 -16.12
CA ALA A 221 -6.30 -2.89 -16.56
C ALA A 221 -4.94 -2.68 -17.23
N LEU A 222 -4.78 -1.64 -18.05
CA LEU A 222 -3.50 -1.31 -18.69
C LEU A 222 -2.45 -0.89 -17.67
N TYR A 223 -2.82 -0.05 -16.71
CA TYR A 223 -1.92 0.36 -15.61
C TYR A 223 -1.48 -0.85 -14.78
N LEU A 224 -2.41 -1.72 -14.45
CA LEU A 224 -2.14 -2.93 -13.66
C LEU A 224 -1.37 -4.01 -14.45
N SER A 225 -1.31 -3.92 -15.76
CA SER A 225 -0.57 -4.85 -16.62
C SER A 225 0.91 -4.50 -16.78
N VAL A 226 1.34 -3.32 -16.37
CA VAL A 226 2.75 -2.90 -16.42
C VAL A 226 3.56 -3.81 -15.51
N THR A 227 4.59 -4.43 -16.07
CA THR A 227 5.44 -5.38 -15.33
C THR A 227 6.45 -4.66 -14.44
N PRO A 228 6.97 -5.33 -13.39
CA PRO A 228 8.04 -4.75 -12.56
C PRO A 228 9.28 -4.33 -13.36
N GLU A 229 9.64 -5.11 -14.38
CA GLU A 229 10.75 -4.81 -15.28
C GLU A 229 10.48 -3.55 -16.11
N GLU A 230 9.26 -3.35 -16.55
CA GLU A 230 8.85 -2.14 -17.27
C GLU A 230 8.87 -0.91 -16.36
N TRP A 231 8.44 -1.03 -15.11
CA TRP A 231 8.57 0.05 -14.12
C TRP A 231 10.02 0.45 -13.90
N ASP A 232 10.91 -0.52 -13.75
CA ASP A 232 12.35 -0.29 -13.59
C ASP A 232 12.97 0.39 -14.81
N ARG A 233 12.60 -0.03 -16.03
CA ARG A 233 13.04 0.60 -17.27
C ARG A 233 12.55 2.04 -17.40
N ASN A 234 11.29 2.28 -17.12
CA ASN A 234 10.70 3.62 -17.18
C ASN A 234 11.38 4.58 -16.20
N ALA A 235 11.72 4.10 -14.99
CA ALA A 235 12.46 4.88 -14.01
C ALA A 235 13.86 5.26 -14.50
N LYS A 236 14.57 4.34 -15.15
CA LYS A 236 15.91 4.62 -15.74
C LYS A 236 15.83 5.63 -16.87
N LEU A 237 14.84 5.51 -17.75
CA LEU A 237 14.64 6.46 -18.84
C LEU A 237 14.33 7.86 -18.31
N ASN A 238 13.44 7.97 -17.33
CA ASN A 238 13.10 9.25 -16.70
C ASN A 238 14.32 9.92 -16.05
N ARG A 239 15.15 9.15 -15.35
CA ARG A 239 16.41 9.66 -14.76
C ARG A 239 17.37 10.17 -15.84
N HIS A 240 17.53 9.41 -16.91
CA HIS A 240 18.39 9.82 -18.02
C HIS A 240 17.90 11.13 -18.66
N GLN A 241 16.61 11.26 -18.92
CA GLN A 241 16.03 12.48 -19.45
C GLN A 241 16.19 13.68 -18.51
N GLN A 242 16.04 13.48 -17.20
CA GLN A 242 16.28 14.52 -16.19
C GLN A 242 17.74 14.99 -16.18
N LEU A 243 18.69 14.06 -16.21
CA LEU A 243 20.13 14.37 -16.26
C LEU A 243 20.51 15.16 -17.52
N VAL A 244 20.03 14.73 -18.68
CA VAL A 244 20.25 15.45 -19.95
C VAL A 244 19.67 16.86 -19.88
N SER A 245 18.46 17.02 -19.36
CA SER A 245 17.80 18.31 -19.20
C SER A 245 18.56 19.25 -18.24
N GLN A 246 19.09 18.71 -17.13
CA GLN A 246 19.90 19.48 -16.20
C GLN A 246 21.22 19.94 -16.84
N GLN A 247 21.92 19.04 -17.53
CA GLN A 247 23.15 19.37 -18.24
C GLN A 247 22.93 20.46 -19.29
N GLN A 248 21.82 20.38 -20.04
CA GLN A 248 21.47 21.43 -21.02
C GLN A 248 21.22 22.78 -20.35
N LYS A 249 20.50 22.79 -19.21
CA LYS A 249 20.28 24.03 -18.45
C LYS A 249 21.59 24.63 -17.92
N GLU A 250 22.47 23.81 -17.40
CA GLU A 250 23.77 24.26 -16.88
C GLU A 250 24.64 24.83 -18.02
N LEU A 251 24.69 24.18 -19.17
CA LEU A 251 25.38 24.68 -20.35
C LEU A 251 24.84 26.03 -20.81
N TYR A 252 23.51 26.16 -20.86
CA TYR A 252 22.84 27.41 -21.24
C TYR A 252 23.22 28.55 -20.28
N LEU A 253 23.18 28.29 -18.95
CA LEU A 253 23.54 29.28 -17.95
C LEU A 253 25.04 29.67 -17.99
N LYS A 254 25.92 28.74 -18.38
CA LYS A 254 27.37 29.03 -18.56
C LYS A 254 27.67 29.89 -19.81
N GLN A 255 26.81 29.78 -20.83
CA GLN A 255 26.97 30.60 -22.05
C GLN A 255 26.47 32.03 -21.90
N GLN A 256 25.65 32.30 -20.86
CA GLN A 256 25.10 33.63 -20.57
C GLN A 256 26.00 34.45 -19.60
N LYS A 257 27.04 33.86 -19.03
CA LYS A 257 28.06 34.54 -18.19
C LYS A 257 29.29 34.88 -19.00
#